data_9ace885c1bfa4119dbdec4ebede324ed
#
_entry.id   9ace885c1bfa4119dbdec4ebede324ed
#
_cell.length_a   1.000
_cell.length_b   1.000
_cell.length_c   1.000
_cell.angle_alpha   90.00
_cell.angle_beta   90.00
_cell.angle_gamma   90.00
#
_symmetry.space_group_name_H-M   'P 1'
#
loop_
_entity.id
_entity.type
_entity.pdbx_description
1 polymer ?
#
loop_
_entity_poly.entity_id
_entity_poly.type
_entity_poly.pdbx_seq_one_letter_code
_entity_poly.pdbx_strand_id
1 'polypeptide(L)'
;MSRFLVLVLLTAVTALGAQNSSPSVPPDQAPQVTFNKDVLPILQNNCQVCHRPGAVAPMSFLTYESTRPWAKAIKAAVVSKQMPPWLADARYGGFRNAPQLTESDIKTLVSWADGGAREGNAVDKPPAKEWANGWRIQPDVVVSMAEPYQIHAKGAGEIKEFFVPNPFKEDTWVTSIEIRPGDPSVVHHVILQVPEQAPGNPIARPLKCDDCAPPKGRAQLQNAILVTGPGGDERQLPPSPHGGSYSGLEARVRERLTGKGAFTTMEAVYAPGSPPLDFRFRNSAKLIRGGKPIRIEVHYTPNGKETTDQTSIGFTVAKAPAQRRFMIMAPESLVDTRKPIPAGEANWETKGELTFNEDAELVWFMPHMHLRGKDMTFRLIYPNGREDTVLSAKFNFYWQLGYEVEDPIKVPKGTRMVVTAHYDNSANNLSNPDPGKDAVWGELTAQEMMLPWFGVVVSRDAQPDMIASYRPGTFDGPIPHPGQLPRMSRSPLVTPPFSGGESAPAVPAIPIARPAILRELGK
;
A
#
# COMPACT_ATOMS: atom_id res chain seq x y z
N MET A 1 -5.51 -109.49 -17.16
CA MET A 1 -4.87 -108.43 -16.35
C MET A 1 -4.22 -107.43 -17.37
N SER A 2 -4.96 -106.46 -17.76
CA SER A 2 -4.53 -105.56 -18.78
C SER A 2 -4.23 -104.15 -18.20
N ARG A 3 -3.04 -103.68 -18.40
CA ARG A 3 -2.60 -102.33 -17.98
C ARG A 3 -2.83 -101.36 -19.13
N PHE A 4 -3.75 -100.42 -18.96
CA PHE A 4 -3.92 -99.35 -19.88
C PHE A 4 -2.94 -98.23 -19.49
N LEU A 5 -2.15 -97.82 -20.49
CA LEU A 5 -1.25 -96.73 -20.43
C LEU A 5 -2.03 -95.49 -21.01
N VAL A 6 -2.25 -94.46 -20.21
CA VAL A 6 -2.86 -93.22 -20.65
C VAL A 6 -1.75 -92.25 -20.96
N LEU A 7 -1.67 -91.87 -22.25
CA LEU A 7 -0.72 -90.89 -22.78
C LEU A 7 -1.37 -89.47 -22.67
N VAL A 8 -0.86 -88.59 -21.80
CA VAL A 8 -1.30 -87.21 -21.69
C VAL A 8 -0.46 -86.38 -22.65
N LEU A 9 -1.11 -85.85 -23.74
CA LEU A 9 -0.52 -84.86 -24.63
C LEU A 9 -0.65 -83.47 -23.96
N LEU A 10 0.50 -82.88 -23.57
CA LEU A 10 0.55 -81.45 -23.20
C LEU A 10 0.68 -80.60 -24.47
N THR A 11 -0.40 -79.87 -24.84
CA THR A 11 -0.33 -78.82 -25.83
C THR A 11 0.11 -77.51 -25.17
N ALA A 12 1.33 -77.09 -25.50
CA ALA A 12 1.79 -75.74 -25.09
C ALA A 12 1.14 -74.67 -25.96
N VAL A 13 0.27 -73.86 -25.34
CA VAL A 13 -0.28 -72.67 -25.98
C VAL A 13 0.71 -71.52 -25.71
N THR A 14 1.46 -71.13 -26.70
CA THR A 14 2.28 -69.89 -26.70
C THR A 14 1.36 -68.71 -26.90
N ALA A 15 1.01 -68.01 -25.80
CA ALA A 15 0.34 -66.72 -25.89
C ALA A 15 1.36 -65.63 -26.37
N LEU A 16 1.28 -65.21 -27.61
CA LEU A 16 1.91 -63.97 -28.08
C LEU A 16 1.21 -62.77 -27.40
N GLY A 17 1.85 -62.24 -26.33
CA GLY A 17 1.46 -60.95 -25.77
C GLY A 17 1.77 -59.85 -26.74
N ALA A 18 0.78 -59.35 -27.43
CA ALA A 18 0.89 -58.08 -28.16
C ALA A 18 1.06 -56.97 -27.13
N GLN A 19 2.28 -56.51 -26.97
CA GLN A 19 2.55 -55.26 -26.27
C GLN A 19 2.03 -54.12 -27.12
N ASN A 20 0.85 -53.56 -26.73
CA ASN A 20 0.39 -52.28 -27.20
C ASN A 20 1.33 -51.18 -26.63
N SER A 21 2.48 -50.99 -27.28
CA SER A 21 3.24 -49.79 -27.11
C SER A 21 2.46 -48.67 -27.79
N SER A 22 1.78 -47.85 -26.98
CA SER A 22 1.29 -46.55 -27.45
C SER A 22 2.47 -45.81 -28.07
N PRO A 23 2.34 -45.25 -29.29
CA PRO A 23 3.42 -44.54 -29.90
C PRO A 23 3.81 -43.36 -29.03
N SER A 24 5.02 -43.41 -28.47
CA SER A 24 5.62 -42.26 -27.83
C SER A 24 5.75 -41.18 -28.90
N VAL A 25 4.96 -40.10 -28.79
CA VAL A 25 5.09 -38.91 -29.64
C VAL A 25 6.54 -38.43 -29.48
N PRO A 26 7.28 -38.28 -30.56
CA PRO A 26 8.66 -37.75 -30.50
C PRO A 26 8.64 -36.41 -29.77
N PRO A 27 9.65 -36.05 -28.96
CA PRO A 27 9.68 -34.79 -28.21
C PRO A 27 9.56 -33.53 -29.09
N ASP A 28 9.75 -33.65 -30.39
CA ASP A 28 9.61 -32.58 -31.39
C ASP A 28 8.17 -32.37 -31.90
N GLN A 29 7.17 -33.21 -31.45
CA GLN A 29 5.75 -33.13 -31.84
C GLN A 29 4.83 -32.66 -30.70
N ALA A 30 5.34 -32.38 -29.50
CA ALA A 30 4.52 -31.75 -28.48
C ALA A 30 4.07 -30.35 -29.00
N PRO A 31 2.79 -29.98 -28.84
CA PRO A 31 2.30 -28.67 -29.28
C PRO A 31 3.17 -27.59 -28.66
N GLN A 32 3.90 -26.89 -29.53
CA GLN A 32 4.90 -25.92 -29.07
C GLN A 32 4.18 -24.66 -28.61
N VAL A 33 4.46 -24.23 -27.38
CA VAL A 33 3.92 -23.00 -26.81
C VAL A 33 4.43 -21.79 -27.59
N THR A 34 3.51 -20.92 -28.03
CA THR A 34 3.82 -19.73 -28.83
C THR A 34 3.26 -18.46 -28.19
N PHE A 35 3.84 -17.31 -28.56
CA PHE A 35 3.40 -16.02 -28.03
C PHE A 35 1.95 -15.71 -28.41
N ASN A 36 1.62 -15.74 -29.71
CA ASN A 36 0.32 -15.31 -30.21
C ASN A 36 -0.83 -16.15 -29.66
N LYS A 37 -0.66 -17.46 -29.58
CA LYS A 37 -1.72 -18.38 -29.16
C LYS A 37 -1.84 -18.52 -27.66
N ASP A 38 -0.69 -18.68 -26.98
CA ASP A 38 -0.69 -19.19 -25.61
C ASP A 38 -0.31 -18.11 -24.58
N VAL A 39 0.69 -17.25 -24.92
CA VAL A 39 1.28 -16.29 -23.99
C VAL A 39 0.53 -14.96 -23.98
N LEU A 40 0.19 -14.42 -25.14
CA LEU A 40 -0.45 -13.11 -25.23
C LEU A 40 -1.79 -13.03 -24.47
N PRO A 41 -2.68 -14.03 -24.46
CA PRO A 41 -3.87 -14.02 -23.63
C PRO A 41 -3.57 -13.91 -22.14
N ILE A 42 -2.53 -14.62 -21.65
CA ILE A 42 -2.10 -14.55 -20.26
C ILE A 42 -1.60 -13.14 -19.92
N LEU A 43 -0.75 -12.56 -20.78
CA LEU A 43 -0.22 -11.22 -20.60
C LEU A 43 -1.32 -10.15 -20.62
N GLN A 44 -2.31 -10.28 -21.51
CA GLN A 44 -3.47 -9.39 -21.57
C GLN A 44 -4.28 -9.38 -20.29
N ASN A 45 -4.44 -10.53 -19.66
CA ASN A 45 -5.26 -10.66 -18.46
C ASN A 45 -4.54 -10.29 -17.18
N ASN A 46 -3.22 -10.55 -17.08
CA ASN A 46 -2.50 -10.47 -15.81
C ASN A 46 -1.37 -9.43 -15.78
N CYS A 47 -0.84 -8.98 -16.93
CA CYS A 47 0.41 -8.22 -16.97
C CYS A 47 0.26 -6.83 -17.62
N GLN A 48 -0.50 -6.72 -18.72
CA GLN A 48 -0.57 -5.51 -19.52
C GLN A 48 -1.26 -4.34 -18.79
N VAL A 49 -1.96 -4.60 -17.69
CA VAL A 49 -2.51 -3.52 -16.84
C VAL A 49 -1.42 -2.57 -16.35
N CYS A 50 -0.22 -3.10 -16.10
CA CYS A 50 0.96 -2.33 -15.68
C CYS A 50 2.02 -2.23 -16.79
N HIS A 51 2.20 -3.30 -17.58
CA HIS A 51 3.25 -3.43 -18.60
C HIS A 51 2.79 -2.93 -19.97
N ARG A 52 2.52 -1.63 -20.08
CA ARG A 52 2.17 -0.92 -21.32
C ARG A 52 2.66 0.53 -21.28
N PRO A 53 2.77 1.20 -22.42
CA PRO A 53 3.11 2.64 -22.45
C PRO A 53 2.16 3.48 -21.59
N GLY A 54 2.71 4.41 -20.82
CA GLY A 54 1.94 5.29 -19.93
C GLY A 54 1.43 4.63 -18.63
N ALA A 55 1.81 3.37 -18.36
CA ALA A 55 1.58 2.71 -17.08
C ALA A 55 2.90 2.60 -16.28
N VAL A 56 2.82 2.08 -15.06
CA VAL A 56 3.92 2.10 -14.07
C VAL A 56 5.16 1.28 -14.48
N ALA A 57 4.97 0.18 -15.23
CA ALA A 57 6.09 -0.69 -15.57
C ALA A 57 6.94 -0.12 -16.72
N PRO A 58 8.29 -0.20 -16.63
CA PRO A 58 9.18 0.40 -17.62
C PRO A 58 9.24 -0.35 -18.96
N MET A 59 8.73 -1.60 -19.02
CA MET A 59 8.70 -2.41 -20.23
C MET A 59 7.26 -2.68 -20.66
N SER A 60 7.03 -2.75 -21.98
CA SER A 60 5.72 -3.05 -22.56
C SER A 60 5.63 -4.52 -22.97
N PHE A 61 4.49 -5.16 -22.69
CA PHE A 61 4.18 -6.54 -23.10
C PHE A 61 2.98 -6.57 -24.06
N LEU A 62 2.80 -5.52 -24.87
CA LEU A 62 1.70 -5.44 -25.83
C LEU A 62 1.95 -6.25 -27.11
N THR A 63 3.21 -6.35 -27.53
CA THR A 63 3.58 -7.04 -28.78
C THR A 63 4.65 -8.09 -28.54
N TYR A 64 4.82 -8.99 -29.49
CA TYR A 64 5.87 -10.00 -29.46
C TYR A 64 7.27 -9.36 -29.37
N GLU A 65 7.54 -8.37 -30.22
CA GLU A 65 8.83 -7.69 -30.33
C GLU A 65 9.21 -7.01 -29.01
N SER A 66 8.25 -6.37 -28.36
CA SER A 66 8.47 -5.70 -27.06
C SER A 66 8.58 -6.69 -25.90
N THR A 67 7.98 -7.88 -26.01
CA THR A 67 7.92 -8.88 -24.93
C THR A 67 9.07 -9.89 -24.98
N ARG A 68 9.43 -10.37 -26.18
CA ARG A 68 10.43 -11.43 -26.37
C ARG A 68 11.76 -11.20 -25.64
N PRO A 69 12.34 -10.00 -25.65
CA PRO A 69 13.60 -9.73 -24.92
C PRO A 69 13.51 -10.04 -23.43
N TRP A 70 12.31 -10.02 -22.86
CA TRP A 70 12.04 -10.21 -21.44
C TRP A 70 11.62 -11.64 -21.07
N ALA A 71 11.56 -12.57 -22.01
CA ALA A 71 11.04 -13.92 -21.79
C ALA A 71 11.67 -14.63 -20.58
N LYS A 72 13.00 -14.59 -20.44
CA LYS A 72 13.71 -15.17 -19.29
C LYS A 72 13.39 -14.45 -17.98
N ALA A 73 13.28 -13.13 -18.01
CA ALA A 73 12.93 -12.32 -16.84
C ALA A 73 11.46 -12.56 -16.41
N ILE A 74 10.54 -12.67 -17.37
CA ILE A 74 9.13 -13.05 -17.12
C ILE A 74 9.09 -14.41 -16.42
N LYS A 75 9.78 -15.44 -16.97
CA LYS A 75 9.88 -16.77 -16.34
C LYS A 75 10.36 -16.66 -14.89
N ALA A 76 11.48 -15.99 -14.66
CA ALA A 76 12.03 -15.85 -13.32
C ALA A 76 11.06 -15.15 -12.36
N ALA A 77 10.41 -14.07 -12.80
CA ALA A 77 9.49 -13.29 -11.98
C ALA A 77 8.21 -14.05 -11.61
N VAL A 78 7.63 -14.83 -12.54
CA VAL A 78 6.41 -15.60 -12.25
C VAL A 78 6.69 -16.85 -11.40
N VAL A 79 7.82 -17.53 -11.60
CA VAL A 79 8.24 -18.68 -10.79
C VAL A 79 8.55 -18.27 -9.36
N SER A 80 9.23 -17.13 -9.16
CA SER A 80 9.51 -16.57 -7.83
C SER A 80 8.31 -15.85 -7.20
N LYS A 81 7.16 -15.78 -7.89
CA LYS A 81 5.95 -15.06 -7.45
C LYS A 81 6.19 -13.57 -7.17
N GLN A 82 7.19 -12.97 -7.83
CA GLN A 82 7.42 -11.52 -7.78
C GLN A 82 6.43 -10.76 -8.67
N MET A 83 5.92 -11.42 -9.74
CA MET A 83 4.92 -10.86 -10.66
C MET A 83 3.80 -11.88 -10.95
N PRO A 84 2.54 -11.42 -10.98
CA PRO A 84 2.08 -10.11 -10.52
C PRO A 84 2.39 -9.89 -9.03
N PRO A 85 2.63 -8.64 -8.56
CA PRO A 85 2.94 -8.39 -7.16
C PRO A 85 1.73 -8.71 -6.29
N TRP A 86 1.90 -9.65 -5.36
CA TRP A 86 0.89 -10.02 -4.39
C TRP A 86 1.56 -10.54 -3.12
N LEU A 87 1.23 -9.93 -1.99
CA LEU A 87 1.99 -10.14 -0.76
C LEU A 87 1.15 -10.79 0.34
N ALA A 88 -0.18 -10.90 0.16
CA ALA A 88 -1.04 -11.60 1.12
C ALA A 88 -0.78 -13.11 1.10
N ASP A 89 -0.76 -13.69 2.29
CA ASP A 89 -0.68 -15.14 2.48
C ASP A 89 -2.03 -15.76 2.11
N ALA A 90 -2.03 -16.66 1.13
CA ALA A 90 -3.23 -17.30 0.60
C ALA A 90 -4.01 -18.15 1.64
N ARG A 91 -3.41 -18.43 2.80
CA ARG A 91 -4.08 -19.15 3.90
C ARG A 91 -5.12 -18.30 4.61
N TYR A 92 -5.06 -16.98 4.46
CA TYR A 92 -5.88 -16.04 5.22
C TYR A 92 -6.62 -15.07 4.29
N GLY A 93 -7.92 -14.92 4.55
CA GLY A 93 -8.79 -14.04 3.78
C GLY A 93 -9.09 -14.55 2.35
N GLY A 94 -10.10 -13.96 1.75
CA GLY A 94 -10.40 -14.03 0.31
C GLY A 94 -10.43 -12.62 -0.24
N PHE A 95 -9.71 -12.37 -1.33
CA PHE A 95 -9.56 -11.03 -1.89
C PHE A 95 -9.94 -11.03 -3.38
N ARG A 96 -10.95 -10.24 -3.75
CA ARG A 96 -11.47 -10.17 -5.13
C ARG A 96 -10.49 -9.56 -6.13
N ASN A 97 -9.50 -8.80 -5.64
CA ASN A 97 -8.43 -8.22 -6.46
C ASN A 97 -7.15 -9.06 -6.47
N ALA A 98 -7.20 -10.31 -5.98
CA ALA A 98 -6.06 -11.21 -6.07
C ALA A 98 -5.74 -11.53 -7.54
N PRO A 99 -4.46 -11.62 -7.91
CA PRO A 99 -4.06 -12.00 -9.26
C PRO A 99 -4.62 -13.37 -9.65
N GLN A 100 -5.08 -13.49 -10.88
CA GLN A 100 -5.68 -14.71 -11.41
C GLN A 100 -4.68 -15.57 -12.21
N LEU A 101 -3.37 -15.40 -11.98
CA LEU A 101 -2.33 -16.19 -12.66
C LEU A 101 -2.31 -17.62 -12.11
N THR A 102 -2.76 -18.58 -12.91
CA THR A 102 -2.86 -19.99 -12.51
C THR A 102 -1.51 -20.71 -12.65
N GLU A 103 -1.37 -21.87 -12.01
CA GLU A 103 -0.20 -22.75 -12.20
C GLU A 103 -0.05 -23.20 -13.66
N SER A 104 -1.15 -23.32 -14.41
CA SER A 104 -1.13 -23.60 -15.86
C SER A 104 -0.55 -22.43 -16.64
N ASP A 105 -0.93 -21.20 -16.29
CA ASP A 105 -0.38 -20.00 -16.93
C ASP A 105 1.13 -19.88 -16.67
N ILE A 106 1.56 -20.14 -15.44
CA ILE A 106 2.99 -20.14 -15.08
C ILE A 106 3.74 -21.18 -15.91
N LYS A 107 3.24 -22.42 -16.01
CA LYS A 107 3.83 -23.47 -16.84
C LYS A 107 3.92 -23.05 -18.32
N THR A 108 2.90 -22.41 -18.84
CA THR A 108 2.86 -21.90 -20.22
C THR A 108 3.95 -20.85 -20.45
N LEU A 109 4.07 -19.85 -19.55
CA LEU A 109 5.09 -18.81 -19.63
C LEU A 109 6.50 -19.39 -19.53
N VAL A 110 6.71 -20.37 -18.63
CA VAL A 110 7.98 -21.09 -18.49
C VAL A 110 8.33 -21.86 -19.76
N SER A 111 7.37 -22.66 -20.28
CA SER A 111 7.58 -23.45 -21.50
C SER A 111 7.87 -22.60 -22.71
N TRP A 112 7.21 -21.45 -22.82
CA TRP A 112 7.49 -20.48 -23.88
C TRP A 112 8.91 -19.92 -23.79
N ALA A 113 9.34 -19.49 -22.60
CA ALA A 113 10.66 -18.93 -22.41
C ALA A 113 11.77 -19.96 -22.67
N ASP A 114 11.58 -21.22 -22.24
CA ASP A 114 12.55 -22.31 -22.44
C ASP A 114 12.53 -22.84 -23.88
N GLY A 115 11.38 -22.79 -24.57
CA GLY A 115 11.21 -23.20 -25.96
C GLY A 115 11.71 -22.18 -26.99
N GLY A 116 12.48 -21.16 -26.56
CA GLY A 116 13.08 -20.16 -27.45
C GLY A 116 12.19 -18.95 -27.73
N ALA A 117 11.14 -18.78 -26.96
CA ALA A 117 10.23 -17.63 -26.99
C ALA A 117 9.70 -17.34 -28.42
N ARG A 118 9.09 -18.34 -29.07
CA ARG A 118 8.60 -18.25 -30.45
C ARG A 118 7.34 -17.42 -30.55
N GLU A 119 7.17 -16.72 -31.69
CA GLU A 119 6.01 -15.87 -31.94
C GLU A 119 4.74 -16.67 -32.18
N GLY A 120 4.81 -17.69 -33.03
CA GLY A 120 3.65 -18.46 -33.49
C GLY A 120 2.97 -17.86 -34.71
N ASN A 121 1.81 -18.42 -35.07
CA ASN A 121 1.07 -17.99 -36.24
C ASN A 121 0.31 -16.69 -35.93
N ALA A 122 0.35 -15.73 -36.85
CA ALA A 122 -0.36 -14.46 -36.71
C ALA A 122 -1.91 -14.63 -36.63
N VAL A 123 -2.46 -15.71 -37.23
CA VAL A 123 -3.91 -16.02 -37.19
C VAL A 123 -4.38 -16.38 -35.78
N ASP A 124 -3.48 -16.88 -34.92
CA ASP A 124 -3.81 -17.27 -33.54
C ASP A 124 -3.77 -16.07 -32.56
N LYS A 125 -3.39 -14.89 -33.05
CA LYS A 125 -3.27 -13.69 -32.23
C LYS A 125 -4.66 -13.22 -31.79
N PRO A 126 -4.93 -13.13 -30.48
CA PRO A 126 -6.20 -12.59 -29.99
C PRO A 126 -6.34 -11.11 -30.36
N PRO A 127 -7.57 -10.58 -30.41
CA PRO A 127 -7.79 -9.15 -30.55
C PRO A 127 -6.98 -8.37 -29.49
N ALA A 128 -6.44 -7.23 -29.90
CA ALA A 128 -5.76 -6.36 -28.97
C ALA A 128 -6.72 -5.90 -27.86
N LYS A 129 -6.28 -5.94 -26.62
CA LYS A 129 -7.06 -5.40 -25.51
C LYS A 129 -7.03 -3.89 -25.61
N GLU A 130 -8.19 -3.28 -25.64
CA GLU A 130 -8.30 -1.83 -25.57
C GLU A 130 -8.00 -1.37 -24.14
N TRP A 131 -7.07 -0.44 -24.02
CA TRP A 131 -6.75 0.19 -22.77
C TRP A 131 -7.31 1.61 -22.81
N ALA A 132 -8.17 1.93 -21.88
CA ALA A 132 -8.67 3.28 -21.77
C ALA A 132 -7.49 4.26 -21.66
N ASN A 133 -7.33 5.12 -22.65
CA ASN A 133 -6.39 6.25 -22.60
C ASN A 133 -6.89 7.35 -21.66
N GLY A 134 -7.73 6.99 -20.72
CA GLY A 134 -8.46 7.86 -19.84
C GLY A 134 -8.74 7.20 -18.52
N TRP A 135 -9.80 7.64 -17.89
CA TRP A 135 -10.30 7.12 -16.62
C TRP A 135 -10.82 5.69 -16.78
N ARG A 136 -10.51 4.82 -15.82
CA ARG A 136 -11.11 3.48 -15.72
C ARG A 136 -12.52 3.52 -15.13
N ILE A 137 -12.84 4.59 -14.38
CA ILE A 137 -14.20 4.96 -13.99
C ILE A 137 -14.77 5.95 -15.01
N GLN A 138 -16.05 6.26 -14.90
CA GLN A 138 -16.68 7.39 -15.60
C GLN A 138 -16.86 8.52 -14.57
N PRO A 139 -15.90 9.45 -14.45
CA PRO A 139 -16.00 10.50 -13.46
C PRO A 139 -17.03 11.54 -13.87
N ASP A 140 -17.90 11.91 -12.93
CA ASP A 140 -18.80 13.06 -13.10
C ASP A 140 -18.05 14.38 -12.85
N VAL A 141 -17.00 14.32 -12.02
CA VAL A 141 -16.17 15.47 -11.64
C VAL A 141 -14.70 15.08 -11.64
N VAL A 142 -13.86 15.96 -12.17
CA VAL A 142 -12.40 15.81 -12.15
C VAL A 142 -11.78 17.06 -11.52
N VAL A 143 -10.85 16.87 -10.61
CA VAL A 143 -9.97 17.90 -10.08
C VAL A 143 -8.51 17.52 -10.31
N SER A 144 -7.65 18.52 -10.51
CA SER A 144 -6.22 18.30 -10.75
C SER A 144 -5.40 19.27 -9.91
N MET A 145 -4.14 18.92 -9.68
CA MET A 145 -3.16 19.89 -9.19
C MET A 145 -3.19 21.14 -10.08
N ALA A 146 -3.08 22.32 -9.48
CA ALA A 146 -3.19 23.58 -10.20
C ALA A 146 -2.10 23.73 -11.28
N GLU A 147 -0.90 23.29 -10.96
CA GLU A 147 0.27 23.34 -11.84
C GLU A 147 1.06 22.03 -11.78
N PRO A 148 1.79 21.68 -12.86
CA PRO A 148 2.71 20.56 -12.84
C PRO A 148 3.82 20.80 -11.82
N TYR A 149 4.13 19.76 -11.01
CA TYR A 149 5.25 19.76 -10.08
C TYR A 149 6.49 19.15 -10.74
N GLN A 150 7.63 19.84 -10.63
CA GLN A 150 8.89 19.39 -11.21
C GLN A 150 9.58 18.37 -10.30
N ILE A 151 9.90 17.19 -10.83
CA ILE A 151 10.66 16.14 -10.16
C ILE A 151 12.06 16.08 -10.77
N HIS A 152 13.08 16.21 -9.92
CA HIS A 152 14.47 16.13 -10.35
C HIS A 152 14.90 14.69 -10.66
N ALA A 153 15.83 14.54 -11.61
CA ALA A 153 16.33 13.22 -12.01
C ALA A 153 16.96 12.42 -10.86
N LYS A 154 17.54 13.11 -9.88
CA LYS A 154 18.28 12.51 -8.74
C LYS A 154 17.90 13.21 -7.45
N GLY A 155 18.03 12.50 -6.35
CA GLY A 155 17.73 13.00 -5.00
C GLY A 155 17.11 11.93 -4.13
N ALA A 156 16.85 12.25 -2.89
CA ALA A 156 15.99 11.45 -2.02
C ALA A 156 14.54 11.55 -2.50
N GLY A 157 13.75 10.51 -2.22
CA GLY A 157 12.30 10.63 -2.37
C GLY A 157 11.76 11.76 -1.50
N GLU A 158 10.71 12.42 -1.95
CA GLU A 158 10.11 13.55 -1.27
C GLU A 158 8.59 13.41 -1.14
N ILE A 159 8.05 13.99 -0.07
CA ILE A 159 6.62 14.08 0.18
C ILE A 159 6.19 15.52 -0.06
N LYS A 160 5.17 15.71 -0.89
CA LYS A 160 4.60 17.02 -1.19
C LYS A 160 3.11 17.03 -0.96
N GLU A 161 2.64 18.12 -0.39
CA GLU A 161 1.22 18.38 -0.16
C GLU A 161 0.73 19.47 -1.10
N PHE A 162 -0.34 19.15 -1.80
CA PHE A 162 -1.04 20.10 -2.68
C PHE A 162 -2.47 20.26 -2.18
N PHE A 163 -2.94 21.49 -2.19
CA PHE A 163 -4.33 21.80 -1.84
C PHE A 163 -5.05 22.30 -3.08
N VAL A 164 -6.14 21.62 -3.42
CA VAL A 164 -6.99 22.00 -4.56
C VAL A 164 -8.40 22.38 -4.07
N PRO A 165 -9.07 23.29 -4.77
CA PRO A 165 -10.46 23.62 -4.45
C PRO A 165 -11.33 22.37 -4.49
N ASN A 166 -12.18 22.20 -3.48
CA ASN A 166 -13.16 21.13 -3.47
C ASN A 166 -14.28 21.46 -4.47
N PRO A 167 -14.57 20.57 -5.43
CA PRO A 167 -15.63 20.80 -6.40
C PRO A 167 -17.03 20.74 -5.77
N PHE A 168 -17.13 20.11 -4.59
CA PHE A 168 -18.39 19.94 -3.85
C PHE A 168 -18.55 21.05 -2.82
N LYS A 169 -19.60 21.85 -2.98
CA LYS A 169 -19.96 22.91 -2.00
C LYS A 169 -20.57 22.34 -0.75
N GLU A 170 -21.29 21.22 -0.89
CA GLU A 170 -22.00 20.50 0.17
C GLU A 170 -21.48 19.06 0.26
N ASP A 171 -21.76 18.40 1.38
CA ASP A 171 -21.44 17.00 1.63
C ASP A 171 -22.00 16.13 0.49
N THR A 172 -21.14 15.45 -0.22
CA THR A 172 -21.50 14.70 -1.44
C THR A 172 -21.12 13.24 -1.34
N TRP A 173 -22.07 12.38 -1.67
CA TRP A 173 -21.85 10.94 -1.76
C TRP A 173 -21.21 10.56 -3.08
N VAL A 174 -20.09 9.82 -3.04
CA VAL A 174 -19.39 9.30 -4.22
C VAL A 174 -19.33 7.79 -4.19
N THR A 175 -19.49 7.18 -5.36
CA THR A 175 -19.49 5.73 -5.52
C THR A 175 -18.13 5.17 -5.91
N SER A 176 -17.27 5.99 -6.51
CA SER A 176 -15.90 5.61 -6.84
C SER A 176 -14.97 6.82 -6.94
N ILE A 177 -13.68 6.58 -6.70
CA ILE A 177 -12.62 7.55 -6.87
C ILE A 177 -11.47 6.89 -7.63
N GLU A 178 -10.95 7.57 -8.64
CA GLU A 178 -9.72 7.21 -9.32
C GLU A 178 -8.71 8.35 -9.21
N ILE A 179 -7.51 8.04 -8.72
CA ILE A 179 -6.37 8.96 -8.71
C ILE A 179 -5.47 8.58 -9.88
N ARG A 180 -5.09 9.56 -10.67
CA ARG A 180 -4.25 9.40 -11.86
C ARG A 180 -3.05 10.33 -11.77
N PRO A 181 -1.86 9.82 -11.43
CA PRO A 181 -0.62 10.54 -11.60
C PRO A 181 -0.42 10.99 -13.05
N GLY A 182 0.16 12.17 -13.25
CA GLY A 182 0.61 12.62 -14.57
C GLY A 182 1.78 11.79 -15.09
N ASP A 183 2.73 11.48 -14.19
CA ASP A 183 3.82 10.52 -14.47
C ASP A 183 3.88 9.43 -13.40
N PRO A 184 3.23 8.26 -13.64
CA PRO A 184 3.22 7.16 -12.67
C PRO A 184 4.58 6.51 -12.43
N SER A 185 5.62 6.83 -13.23
CA SER A 185 6.96 6.27 -13.07
C SER A 185 7.76 6.91 -11.92
N VAL A 186 7.32 8.07 -11.42
CA VAL A 186 7.93 8.82 -10.32
C VAL A 186 7.02 8.99 -9.12
N VAL A 187 5.75 8.62 -9.23
CA VAL A 187 4.78 8.70 -8.13
C VAL A 187 4.71 7.35 -7.42
N HIS A 188 5.22 7.31 -6.19
CA HIS A 188 5.25 6.12 -5.34
C HIS A 188 3.86 5.82 -4.75
N HIS A 189 3.19 6.83 -4.17
CA HIS A 189 1.78 6.76 -3.81
C HIS A 189 1.19 8.18 -3.66
N VAL A 190 -0.14 8.23 -3.69
CA VAL A 190 -0.91 9.45 -3.46
C VAL A 190 -1.98 9.16 -2.42
N ILE A 191 -2.08 10.02 -1.42
CA ILE A 191 -3.15 9.97 -0.42
C ILE A 191 -4.05 11.18 -0.62
N LEU A 192 -5.35 10.93 -0.73
CA LEU A 192 -6.38 11.96 -0.85
C LEU A 192 -7.09 12.13 0.49
N GLN A 193 -7.14 13.35 0.98
CA GLN A 193 -7.84 13.67 2.23
C GLN A 193 -8.66 14.94 2.09
N VAL A 194 -9.82 14.95 2.75
CA VAL A 194 -10.57 16.16 3.03
C VAL A 194 -10.56 16.32 4.55
N PRO A 195 -9.77 17.27 5.09
CA PRO A 195 -9.63 17.43 6.53
C PRO A 195 -10.97 17.61 7.21
N GLU A 196 -11.35 16.70 8.09
CA GLU A 196 -12.52 16.88 8.94
C GLU A 196 -12.18 17.87 10.06
N GLN A 197 -12.80 19.05 10.04
CA GLN A 197 -12.78 19.88 11.24
C GLN A 197 -13.81 19.32 12.22
N ALA A 198 -13.38 19.04 13.44
CA ALA A 198 -14.31 18.80 14.51
C ALA A 198 -15.22 20.04 14.67
N PRO A 199 -16.56 19.88 14.78
CA PRO A 199 -17.42 21.01 15.05
C PRO A 199 -17.00 21.65 16.39
N GLY A 200 -16.61 22.91 16.37
CA GLY A 200 -16.39 23.70 17.57
C GLY A 200 -14.96 23.78 18.12
N ASN A 201 -13.94 23.20 17.47
CA ASN A 201 -12.57 23.45 17.85
C ASN A 201 -11.95 24.52 16.93
N PRO A 202 -11.56 25.69 17.45
CA PRO A 202 -10.84 26.68 16.65
C PRO A 202 -9.43 26.15 16.38
N ILE A 203 -9.25 25.60 15.20
CA ILE A 203 -7.95 25.12 14.75
C ILE A 203 -7.16 26.32 14.27
N ALA A 204 -5.95 26.40 14.72
CA ALA A 204 -4.86 27.26 14.31
C ALA A 204 -5.22 28.34 13.29
N ARG A 205 -5.44 29.55 13.74
CA ARG A 205 -5.38 30.72 12.87
C ARG A 205 -3.93 30.99 12.51
N PRO A 206 -3.58 31.23 11.23
CA PRO A 206 -2.29 31.80 10.91
C PRO A 206 -2.16 33.12 11.70
N LEU A 207 -1.11 33.24 12.50
CA LEU A 207 -0.78 34.50 13.16
C LEU A 207 -0.51 35.54 12.07
N LYS A 208 -1.45 36.46 11.83
CA LYS A 208 -1.12 37.74 11.23
C LYS A 208 -0.47 38.57 12.31
N CYS A 209 0.83 38.61 12.28
CA CYS A 209 1.61 39.49 13.14
C CYS A 209 2.06 40.66 12.29
N ASP A 210 1.32 41.76 12.33
CA ASP A 210 1.67 42.99 11.59
C ASP A 210 2.85 43.75 12.26
N ASP A 211 3.20 43.40 13.52
CA ASP A 211 4.24 44.09 14.32
C ASP A 211 5.41 43.20 14.77
N CYS A 212 5.53 41.96 14.29
CA CYS A 212 6.64 41.09 14.65
C CYS A 212 7.84 41.30 13.74
N ALA A 213 8.70 42.26 14.04
CA ALA A 213 10.04 42.31 13.48
C ALA A 213 10.83 41.06 13.95
N PRO A 214 11.38 40.22 13.05
CA PRO A 214 12.14 39.05 13.46
C PRO A 214 13.40 39.48 14.24
N PRO A 215 13.72 38.82 15.35
CA PRO A 215 14.99 39.06 16.01
C PRO A 215 16.11 38.72 15.03
N LYS A 216 17.05 39.64 14.87
CA LYS A 216 18.20 39.50 13.98
C LYS A 216 18.95 38.19 14.34
N GLY A 217 18.98 37.22 13.41
CA GLY A 217 19.80 36.01 13.50
C GLY A 217 19.08 34.68 13.68
N ARG A 218 17.73 34.59 13.57
CA ARG A 218 17.02 33.30 13.54
C ARG A 218 16.19 33.15 12.28
N ALA A 219 16.28 31.99 11.66
CA ALA A 219 15.43 31.60 10.54
C ALA A 219 13.94 31.80 10.88
N GLN A 220 13.20 32.30 9.93
CA GLN A 220 11.79 32.67 10.05
C GLN A 220 10.94 31.54 10.63
N LEU A 221 10.32 31.75 11.78
CA LEU A 221 9.25 30.95 12.33
C LEU A 221 7.96 31.24 11.54
N GLN A 222 7.85 30.71 10.33
CA GLN A 222 6.72 31.02 9.45
C GLN A 222 5.41 30.28 9.79
N ASN A 223 5.41 29.31 10.75
CA ASN A 223 4.22 28.50 11.04
C ASN A 223 4.11 28.18 12.55
N ALA A 224 3.85 29.20 13.37
CA ALA A 224 3.47 28.95 14.75
C ALA A 224 1.96 28.63 14.84
N ILE A 225 1.59 27.63 15.65
CA ILE A 225 0.20 27.22 15.90
C ILE A 225 -0.24 27.72 17.26
N LEU A 226 -1.40 28.35 17.31
CA LEU A 226 -2.11 28.68 18.56
C LEU A 226 -3.06 27.54 18.92
N VAL A 227 -2.95 27.01 20.13
CA VAL A 227 -3.86 26.02 20.69
C VAL A 227 -4.56 26.61 21.89
N THR A 228 -5.90 26.58 21.86
CA THR A 228 -6.72 27.03 22.99
C THR A 228 -6.91 25.87 23.97
N GLY A 229 -6.48 26.04 25.20
CA GLY A 229 -6.64 25.07 26.28
C GLY A 229 -8.08 25.04 26.81
N PRO A 230 -8.43 24.04 27.68
CA PRO A 230 -9.77 23.89 28.25
C PRO A 230 -10.26 25.08 29.09
N GLY A 231 -9.36 26.01 29.45
CA GLY A 231 -9.66 27.24 30.19
C GLY A 231 -9.76 28.50 29.33
N GLY A 232 -9.69 28.38 27.99
CA GLY A 232 -9.71 29.52 27.08
C GLY A 232 -8.38 30.25 26.93
N ASP A 233 -7.29 29.74 27.54
CA ASP A 233 -5.95 30.29 27.40
C ASP A 233 -5.33 29.84 26.06
N GLU A 234 -4.84 30.81 25.28
CA GLU A 234 -4.11 30.55 24.04
C GLU A 234 -2.62 30.29 24.32
N ARG A 235 -2.12 29.15 23.86
CA ARG A 235 -0.70 28.81 23.94
C ARG A 235 -0.08 28.65 22.56
N GLN A 236 1.04 29.31 22.36
CA GLN A 236 1.84 29.18 21.14
C GLN A 236 2.68 27.90 21.21
N LEU A 237 2.48 26.97 20.29
CA LEU A 237 3.34 25.81 20.12
C LEU A 237 4.46 26.12 19.12
N PRO A 238 5.68 25.67 19.38
CA PRO A 238 6.75 25.80 18.39
C PRO A 238 6.39 25.01 17.12
N PRO A 239 6.82 25.47 15.93
CA PRO A 239 6.65 24.70 14.71
C PRO A 239 7.25 23.32 14.87
N SER A 240 6.61 22.31 14.25
CA SER A 240 7.17 20.96 14.23
C SER A 240 8.58 21.03 13.67
N PRO A 241 9.61 20.55 14.41
CA PRO A 241 11.00 20.62 13.95
C PRO A 241 11.25 19.79 12.67
N HIS A 242 10.25 19.04 12.19
CA HIS A 242 10.38 18.08 11.10
C HIS A 242 9.44 18.35 9.93
N GLY A 243 8.74 19.48 9.86
CA GLY A 243 7.86 19.81 8.74
C GLY A 243 6.69 18.84 8.52
N GLY A 244 6.39 18.00 9.52
CA GLY A 244 5.33 17.02 9.46
C GLY A 244 3.94 17.63 9.52
N SER A 245 2.97 16.92 8.97
CA SER A 245 1.55 17.25 8.98
C SER A 245 1.06 17.54 10.41
N TYR A 246 0.28 18.61 10.55
CA TYR A 246 -0.30 19.01 11.84
C TYR A 246 -1.30 17.99 12.42
N SER A 247 -1.78 17.03 11.62
CA SER A 247 -2.67 15.96 12.07
C SER A 247 -2.07 15.14 13.22
N GLY A 248 -0.78 14.80 13.16
CA GLY A 248 -0.11 14.06 14.21
C GLY A 248 0.08 14.83 15.53
N LEU A 249 0.11 16.18 15.50
CA LEU A 249 0.19 16.98 16.72
C LEU A 249 -1.19 17.12 17.38
N GLU A 250 -2.22 17.35 16.61
CA GLU A 250 -3.61 17.40 17.08
C GLU A 250 -4.04 16.06 17.71
N ALA A 251 -3.67 14.95 17.07
CA ALA A 251 -3.89 13.61 17.60
C ALA A 251 -3.24 13.41 18.97
N ARG A 252 -1.99 13.80 19.13
CA ARG A 252 -1.25 13.71 20.41
C ARG A 252 -1.83 14.62 21.50
N VAL A 253 -2.33 15.80 21.13
CA VAL A 253 -3.01 16.69 22.08
C VAL A 253 -4.34 16.08 22.50
N ARG A 254 -5.14 15.58 21.56
CA ARG A 254 -6.41 14.90 21.83
C ARG A 254 -6.21 13.66 22.69
N GLU A 255 -5.21 12.82 22.37
CA GLU A 255 -4.81 11.67 23.17
C GLU A 255 -4.48 12.03 24.61
N ARG A 256 -3.68 13.09 24.83
CA ARG A 256 -3.34 13.57 26.18
C ARG A 256 -4.56 14.05 26.96
N LEU A 257 -5.54 14.68 26.28
CA LEU A 257 -6.73 15.22 26.91
C LEU A 257 -7.81 14.17 27.18
N THR A 258 -7.93 13.17 26.32
CA THR A 258 -9.04 12.20 26.37
C THR A 258 -8.62 10.79 26.80
N GLY A 259 -7.33 10.47 26.76
CA GLY A 259 -6.82 9.11 26.95
C GLY A 259 -7.19 8.14 25.83
N LYS A 260 -7.81 8.64 24.75
CA LYS A 260 -8.22 7.85 23.59
C LYS A 260 -7.37 8.21 22.38
N GLY A 261 -6.94 7.21 21.65
CA GLY A 261 -6.26 7.41 20.36
C GLY A 261 -7.19 7.99 19.30
N ALA A 262 -6.61 8.80 18.41
CA ALA A 262 -7.30 9.37 17.28
C ALA A 262 -7.19 8.46 16.04
N PHE A 263 -8.20 8.51 15.18
CA PHE A 263 -8.17 7.88 13.87
C PHE A 263 -7.93 8.92 12.79
N THR A 264 -7.01 8.59 11.89
CA THR A 264 -6.91 9.31 10.61
C THR A 264 -7.80 8.65 9.59
N THR A 265 -8.34 9.44 8.66
CA THR A 265 -9.14 8.96 7.53
C THR A 265 -8.52 9.39 6.21
N MET A 266 -8.77 8.63 5.17
CA MET A 266 -8.45 9.05 3.81
C MET A 266 -9.66 8.84 2.88
N GLU A 267 -9.74 9.68 1.86
CA GLU A 267 -10.79 9.57 0.87
C GLU A 267 -10.45 8.50 -0.15
N ALA A 268 -9.22 8.50 -0.61
CA ALA A 268 -8.68 7.50 -1.52
C ALA A 268 -7.16 7.42 -1.40
N VAL A 269 -6.61 6.35 -1.94
CA VAL A 269 -5.18 6.13 -2.09
C VAL A 269 -4.89 5.59 -3.48
N TYR A 270 -3.78 6.02 -4.04
CA TYR A 270 -3.15 5.43 -5.22
C TYR A 270 -1.82 4.80 -4.81
N ALA A 271 -1.59 3.59 -5.25
CA ALA A 271 -0.27 2.96 -5.30
C ALA A 271 -0.11 2.31 -6.69
N PRO A 272 1.12 2.10 -7.18
CA PRO A 272 1.37 1.47 -8.46
C PRO A 272 0.62 0.16 -8.63
N GLY A 273 -0.18 0.05 -9.70
CA GLY A 273 -0.99 -1.14 -9.99
C GLY A 273 -2.36 -1.21 -9.29
N SER A 274 -2.66 -0.32 -8.35
CA SER A 274 -3.96 -0.31 -7.68
C SER A 274 -5.11 0.00 -8.63
N PRO A 275 -6.26 -0.69 -8.49
CA PRO A 275 -7.49 -0.32 -9.19
C PRO A 275 -8.06 0.98 -8.61
N PRO A 276 -8.99 1.66 -9.33
CA PRO A 276 -9.84 2.67 -8.74
C PRO A 276 -10.58 2.11 -7.53
N LEU A 277 -10.81 2.92 -6.50
CA LEU A 277 -11.59 2.51 -5.35
C LEU A 277 -13.08 2.54 -5.69
N ASP A 278 -13.78 1.43 -5.44
CA ASP A 278 -15.22 1.28 -5.57
C ASP A 278 -15.86 1.16 -4.18
N PHE A 279 -16.77 2.05 -3.85
CA PHE A 279 -17.39 2.15 -2.53
C PHE A 279 -18.80 1.51 -2.47
N ARG A 280 -19.25 0.84 -3.55
CA ARG A 280 -20.61 0.30 -3.68
C ARG A 280 -20.86 -1.04 -2.99
N PHE A 281 -20.22 -1.27 -1.86
CA PHE A 281 -20.46 -2.48 -1.07
C PHE A 281 -21.81 -2.37 -0.35
N ARG A 282 -22.71 -3.32 -0.58
CA ARG A 282 -23.99 -3.38 0.13
C ARG A 282 -24.75 -2.03 0.18
N ASN A 283 -24.87 -1.36 -0.96
CA ASN A 283 -25.50 -0.04 -1.09
C ASN A 283 -24.82 1.07 -0.28
N SER A 284 -23.51 0.97 -0.07
CA SER A 284 -22.72 2.03 0.51
C SER A 284 -22.18 3.00 -0.53
N ALA A 285 -21.76 4.15 -0.05
CA ALA A 285 -20.94 5.12 -0.76
C ALA A 285 -20.04 5.85 0.24
N LYS A 286 -19.06 6.58 -0.28
CA LYS A 286 -18.18 7.39 0.54
C LYS A 286 -18.70 8.83 0.59
N LEU A 287 -18.72 9.43 1.78
CA LEU A 287 -19.10 10.82 1.97
C LEU A 287 -17.87 11.72 1.84
N ILE A 288 -17.87 12.61 0.87
CA ILE A 288 -16.88 13.68 0.72
C ILE A 288 -17.46 14.95 1.35
N ARG A 289 -16.76 15.50 2.35
CA ARG A 289 -17.17 16.72 3.01
C ARG A 289 -17.05 17.92 2.08
N GLY A 290 -18.12 18.68 1.94
CA GLY A 290 -18.18 19.85 1.09
C GLY A 290 -17.49 21.10 1.65
N GLY A 291 -17.16 22.04 0.78
CA GLY A 291 -16.71 23.37 1.16
C GLY A 291 -15.31 23.49 1.75
N LYS A 292 -14.55 22.38 1.85
CA LYS A 292 -13.18 22.37 2.37
C LYS A 292 -12.21 21.95 1.28
N PRO A 293 -10.98 22.50 1.24
CA PRO A 293 -10.01 22.11 0.23
C PRO A 293 -9.69 20.60 0.33
N ILE A 294 -9.42 20.01 -0.81
CA ILE A 294 -8.91 18.64 -0.91
C ILE A 294 -7.39 18.71 -0.78
N ARG A 295 -6.83 17.92 0.13
CA ARG A 295 -5.39 17.70 0.28
C ARG A 295 -4.98 16.48 -0.56
N ILE A 296 -4.01 16.70 -1.42
CA ILE A 296 -3.35 15.67 -2.23
C ILE A 296 -1.93 15.53 -1.70
N GLU A 297 -1.63 14.47 -0.99
CA GLU A 297 -0.28 14.15 -0.55
C GLU A 297 0.35 13.19 -1.55
N VAL A 298 1.45 13.59 -2.16
CA VAL A 298 2.15 12.80 -3.17
C VAL A 298 3.54 12.45 -2.69
N HIS A 299 3.86 11.17 -2.73
CA HIS A 299 5.19 10.66 -2.46
C HIS A 299 5.91 10.43 -3.79
N TYR A 300 6.93 11.23 -4.06
CA TYR A 300 7.73 11.15 -5.28
C TYR A 300 9.01 10.34 -5.06
N THR A 301 9.39 9.57 -6.06
CA THR A 301 10.66 8.84 -6.10
C THR A 301 11.35 9.10 -7.44
N PRO A 302 12.50 9.80 -7.46
CA PRO A 302 13.26 10.06 -8.68
C PRO A 302 13.64 8.77 -9.41
N ASN A 303 13.51 8.76 -10.74
CA ASN A 303 13.77 7.59 -11.59
C ASN A 303 15.01 7.73 -12.52
N GLY A 304 15.82 8.77 -12.33
CA GLY A 304 16.99 9.08 -13.15
C GLY A 304 16.71 10.02 -14.31
N LYS A 305 15.47 10.51 -14.46
CA LYS A 305 15.05 11.47 -15.49
C LYS A 305 14.35 12.65 -14.86
N GLU A 306 14.60 13.84 -15.39
CA GLU A 306 13.78 15.01 -15.06
C GLU A 306 12.41 14.85 -15.70
N THR A 307 11.35 15.08 -14.91
CA THR A 307 9.97 14.96 -15.36
C THR A 307 9.07 15.87 -14.54
N THR A 308 7.79 15.94 -14.92
CA THR A 308 6.77 16.65 -14.17
C THR A 308 5.59 15.74 -13.89
N ASP A 309 4.96 15.93 -12.75
CA ASP A 309 3.69 15.30 -12.39
C ASP A 309 2.59 16.33 -12.22
N GLN A 310 1.42 16.03 -12.74
CA GLN A 310 0.19 16.76 -12.46
C GLN A 310 -0.93 15.76 -12.18
N THR A 311 -0.95 15.28 -10.94
CA THR A 311 -1.94 14.30 -10.49
C THR A 311 -3.36 14.85 -10.59
N SER A 312 -4.26 14.02 -11.09
CA SER A 312 -5.69 14.29 -11.25
C SER A 312 -6.53 13.27 -10.51
N ILE A 313 -7.69 13.68 -10.01
CA ILE A 313 -8.63 12.85 -9.26
C ILE A 313 -10.01 12.92 -9.93
N GLY A 314 -10.57 11.76 -10.28
CA GLY A 314 -11.92 11.60 -10.79
C GLY A 314 -12.86 11.06 -9.73
N PHE A 315 -14.04 11.63 -9.63
CA PHE A 315 -15.12 11.25 -8.71
C PHE A 315 -16.35 10.81 -9.50
N THR A 316 -16.92 9.66 -9.17
CA THR A 316 -18.27 9.30 -9.63
C THR A 316 -19.26 9.58 -8.51
N VAL A 317 -20.21 10.47 -8.76
CA VAL A 317 -21.20 10.90 -7.78
C VAL A 317 -22.32 9.87 -7.66
N ALA A 318 -22.79 9.62 -6.43
CA ALA A 318 -23.94 8.75 -6.21
C ALA A 318 -25.23 9.42 -6.73
N LYS A 319 -26.01 8.68 -7.54
CA LYS A 319 -27.28 9.18 -8.11
C LYS A 319 -28.40 9.32 -7.06
N ALA A 320 -28.25 8.67 -5.92
CA ALA A 320 -29.14 8.74 -4.77
C ALA A 320 -28.34 8.69 -3.46
N PRO A 321 -28.85 9.22 -2.35
CA PRO A 321 -28.19 9.13 -1.06
C PRO A 321 -27.91 7.68 -0.68
N ALA A 322 -26.69 7.40 -0.25
CA ALA A 322 -26.29 6.07 0.19
C ALA A 322 -27.06 5.67 1.46
N GLN A 323 -27.37 4.38 1.58
CA GLN A 323 -27.99 3.83 2.80
C GLN A 323 -26.95 3.56 3.89
N ARG A 324 -25.70 3.30 3.50
CA ARG A 324 -24.56 2.98 4.36
C ARG A 324 -23.35 3.80 3.96
N ARG A 325 -22.46 4.04 4.90
CA ARG A 325 -21.22 4.79 4.70
C ARG A 325 -20.03 3.85 4.57
N PHE A 326 -19.25 4.02 3.50
CA PHE A 326 -17.92 3.42 3.37
C PHE A 326 -16.88 4.40 3.94
N MET A 327 -16.00 3.91 4.81
CA MET A 327 -14.92 4.72 5.38
C MET A 327 -13.61 3.96 5.30
N ILE A 328 -12.51 4.67 4.99
CA ILE A 328 -11.15 4.16 5.14
C ILE A 328 -10.52 4.89 6.31
N MET A 329 -10.02 4.15 7.28
CA MET A 329 -9.48 4.70 8.51
C MET A 329 -8.30 3.88 9.04
N ALA A 330 -7.44 4.52 9.80
CA ALA A 330 -6.37 3.87 10.57
C ALA A 330 -6.20 4.56 11.91
N PRO A 331 -5.79 3.83 12.97
CA PRO A 331 -5.33 4.46 14.20
C PRO A 331 -4.03 5.23 13.93
N GLU A 332 -3.95 6.50 14.34
CA GLU A 332 -2.77 7.34 14.08
C GLU A 332 -1.51 6.86 14.78
N SER A 333 -1.65 6.22 15.93
CA SER A 333 -0.53 5.66 16.69
C SER A 333 -0.97 4.42 17.46
N LEU A 334 -0.87 3.27 16.84
CA LEU A 334 -1.21 2.00 17.50
C LEU A 334 -0.05 1.44 18.34
N VAL A 335 1.17 1.90 18.10
CA VAL A 335 2.39 1.45 18.77
C VAL A 335 2.85 2.43 19.85
N ASP A 336 3.68 1.94 20.79
CA ASP A 336 4.39 2.80 21.73
C ASP A 336 5.57 3.51 21.02
N THR A 337 5.32 4.73 20.56
CA THR A 337 6.29 5.53 19.81
C THR A 337 7.54 5.93 20.61
N ARG A 338 7.57 5.65 21.92
CA ARG A 338 8.74 5.90 22.78
C ARG A 338 9.76 4.77 22.70
N LYS A 339 9.36 3.59 22.21
CA LYS A 339 10.21 2.43 22.01
C LYS A 339 10.66 2.40 20.56
N PRO A 340 11.88 2.86 20.23
CA PRO A 340 12.39 2.78 18.87
C PRO A 340 12.64 1.31 18.49
N ILE A 341 12.77 1.05 17.20
CA ILE A 341 13.21 -0.26 16.70
C ILE A 341 14.73 -0.34 16.86
N PRO A 342 15.26 -1.30 17.66
CA PRO A 342 16.68 -1.34 17.98
C PRO A 342 17.57 -1.51 16.76
N ALA A 343 18.76 -0.91 16.80
CA ALA A 343 19.80 -1.09 15.79
C ALA A 343 20.17 -2.57 15.61
N GLY A 344 20.33 -3.01 14.38
CA GLY A 344 20.73 -4.38 14.03
C GLY A 344 19.67 -5.45 14.24
N GLU A 345 18.49 -5.12 14.77
CA GLU A 345 17.42 -6.09 15.02
C GLU A 345 16.75 -6.51 13.70
N ALA A 346 16.80 -7.80 13.39
CA ALA A 346 16.35 -8.33 12.11
C ALA A 346 14.86 -8.74 12.10
N ASN A 347 14.19 -8.78 13.26
CA ASN A 347 12.81 -9.22 13.37
C ASN A 347 12.07 -8.59 14.56
N TRP A 348 12.15 -7.27 14.69
CA TRP A 348 11.44 -6.54 15.73
C TRP A 348 9.93 -6.66 15.57
N GLU A 349 9.28 -7.24 16.58
CA GLU A 349 7.82 -7.36 16.64
C GLU A 349 7.21 -6.18 17.39
N THR A 350 6.14 -5.63 16.85
CA THR A 350 5.26 -4.70 17.55
C THR A 350 3.81 -5.08 17.35
N LYS A 351 2.99 -4.76 18.35
CA LYS A 351 1.56 -5.06 18.34
C LYS A 351 0.74 -3.87 18.78
N GLY A 352 -0.45 -3.77 18.24
CA GLY A 352 -1.45 -2.84 18.70
C GLY A 352 -2.84 -3.44 18.58
N GLU A 353 -3.78 -2.85 19.29
CA GLU A 353 -5.15 -3.35 19.38
C GLU A 353 -6.14 -2.21 19.34
N LEU A 354 -7.24 -2.42 18.63
CA LEU A 354 -8.41 -1.56 18.66
C LEU A 354 -9.68 -2.40 18.91
N THR A 355 -10.72 -1.77 19.44
CA THR A 355 -12.02 -2.39 19.72
C THR A 355 -13.10 -1.69 18.91
N PHE A 356 -13.93 -2.45 18.22
CA PHE A 356 -15.10 -1.93 17.52
C PHE A 356 -16.21 -1.59 18.52
N ASN A 357 -16.68 -0.35 18.49
CA ASN A 357 -17.72 0.17 19.37
C ASN A 357 -19.12 -0.01 18.80
N GLU A 358 -19.23 -0.29 17.49
CA GLU A 358 -20.46 -0.51 16.73
C GLU A 358 -20.28 -1.71 15.81
N ASP A 359 -21.40 -2.26 15.32
CA ASP A 359 -21.40 -3.26 14.27
C ASP A 359 -20.88 -2.67 12.97
N ALA A 360 -19.95 -3.36 12.34
CA ALA A 360 -19.32 -2.95 11.07
C ALA A 360 -19.15 -4.13 10.12
N GLU A 361 -18.87 -3.84 8.87
CA GLU A 361 -18.41 -4.83 7.89
C GLU A 361 -17.06 -4.37 7.35
N LEU A 362 -16.01 -5.17 7.57
CA LEU A 362 -14.69 -4.93 6.99
C LEU A 362 -14.70 -5.37 5.52
N VAL A 363 -14.23 -4.50 4.64
CA VAL A 363 -14.29 -4.69 3.19
C VAL A 363 -12.96 -4.44 2.47
N TRP A 364 -11.98 -3.86 3.18
CA TRP A 364 -10.71 -3.49 2.58
C TRP A 364 -9.61 -3.36 3.63
N PHE A 365 -8.35 -3.64 3.25
CA PHE A 365 -7.17 -3.46 4.10
C PHE A 365 -5.99 -2.91 3.29
N MET A 366 -5.09 -2.18 3.95
CA MET A 366 -3.81 -1.78 3.39
C MET A 366 -2.77 -1.64 4.51
N PRO A 367 -1.85 -2.58 4.66
CA PRO A 367 -0.68 -2.42 5.51
C PRO A 367 0.17 -1.26 5.02
N HIS A 368 0.53 -0.33 5.92
CA HIS A 368 1.48 0.73 5.60
C HIS A 368 2.59 0.79 6.65
N MET A 369 3.80 0.70 6.18
CA MET A 369 5.06 0.82 6.91
C MET A 369 6.08 1.58 6.04
N HIS A 370 7.27 1.80 6.55
CA HIS A 370 8.35 2.38 5.74
C HIS A 370 9.42 1.33 5.37
N LEU A 371 10.69 1.75 5.23
CA LEU A 371 11.76 0.96 4.61
C LEU A 371 12.14 -0.32 5.36
N ARG A 372 11.84 -0.40 6.68
CA ARG A 372 12.19 -1.56 7.52
C ARG A 372 11.04 -2.54 7.71
N GLY A 373 9.83 -2.19 7.23
CA GLY A 373 8.67 -3.07 7.32
C GLY A 373 8.90 -4.43 6.65
N LYS A 374 8.49 -5.53 7.31
CA LYS A 374 8.58 -6.90 6.80
C LYS A 374 7.23 -7.51 6.50
N ASP A 375 6.31 -7.43 7.44
CA ASP A 375 4.97 -7.98 7.34
C ASP A 375 4.01 -7.30 8.32
N MET A 376 2.73 -7.45 8.04
CA MET A 376 1.65 -7.02 8.92
C MET A 376 0.50 -8.03 8.88
N THR A 377 0.01 -8.40 10.06
CA THR A 377 -1.08 -9.36 10.23
C THR A 377 -2.23 -8.73 10.99
N PHE A 378 -3.44 -8.89 10.47
CA PHE A 378 -4.69 -8.43 11.07
C PHE A 378 -5.46 -9.64 11.57
N ARG A 379 -5.76 -9.66 12.88
CA ARG A 379 -6.50 -10.72 13.55
C ARG A 379 -7.71 -10.13 14.27
N LEU A 380 -8.86 -10.74 14.08
CA LEU A 380 -10.09 -10.41 14.79
C LEU A 380 -10.29 -11.37 15.95
N ILE A 381 -10.66 -10.84 17.11
CA ILE A 381 -11.08 -11.57 18.29
C ILE A 381 -12.51 -11.16 18.59
N TYR A 382 -13.45 -12.05 18.32
CA TYR A 382 -14.87 -11.77 18.46
C TYR A 382 -15.34 -11.85 19.93
N PRO A 383 -16.47 -11.24 20.28
CA PRO A 383 -16.99 -11.27 21.65
C PRO A 383 -17.27 -12.68 22.19
N ASN A 384 -17.51 -13.66 21.32
CA ASN A 384 -17.70 -15.07 21.68
C ASN A 384 -16.40 -15.86 21.82
N GLY A 385 -15.24 -15.21 21.73
CA GLY A 385 -13.92 -15.83 21.83
C GLY A 385 -13.39 -16.45 20.53
N ARG A 386 -14.16 -16.46 19.43
CA ARG A 386 -13.63 -16.90 18.12
C ARG A 386 -12.54 -15.95 17.67
N GLU A 387 -11.50 -16.48 17.05
CA GLU A 387 -10.41 -15.72 16.46
C GLU A 387 -10.27 -16.05 14.97
N ASP A 388 -10.11 -15.03 14.14
CA ASP A 388 -9.87 -15.16 12.71
C ASP A 388 -8.69 -14.27 12.28
N THR A 389 -7.70 -14.83 11.59
CA THR A 389 -6.73 -14.02 10.85
C THR A 389 -7.35 -13.64 9.51
N VAL A 390 -7.60 -12.36 9.31
CA VAL A 390 -8.31 -11.84 8.13
C VAL A 390 -7.38 -11.35 7.03
N LEU A 391 -6.16 -10.98 7.38
CA LEU A 391 -5.06 -10.70 6.46
C LEU A 391 -3.74 -10.98 7.17
N SER A 392 -2.83 -11.65 6.50
CA SER A 392 -1.40 -11.66 6.80
C SER A 392 -0.66 -11.36 5.51
N ALA A 393 0.07 -10.27 5.45
CA ALA A 393 0.75 -9.85 4.24
C ALA A 393 2.22 -9.54 4.52
N LYS A 394 3.11 -10.05 3.68
CA LYS A 394 4.47 -9.52 3.61
C LYS A 394 4.39 -8.07 3.18
N PHE A 395 5.33 -7.25 3.62
CA PHE A 395 5.39 -5.86 3.24
C PHE A 395 6.54 -5.63 2.26
N ASN A 396 6.29 -4.78 1.30
CA ASN A 396 7.30 -4.26 0.39
C ASN A 396 7.02 -2.77 0.18
N PHE A 397 7.97 -1.94 0.54
CA PHE A 397 7.83 -0.49 0.45
C PHE A 397 7.37 -0.02 -0.95
N TYR A 398 7.82 -0.68 -2.01
CA TYR A 398 7.48 -0.33 -3.39
C TYR A 398 6.11 -0.87 -3.85
N TRP A 399 5.48 -1.79 -3.10
CA TRP A 399 4.20 -2.42 -3.42
C TRP A 399 3.25 -2.32 -2.24
N GLN A 400 2.76 -1.12 -1.97
CA GLN A 400 1.79 -0.88 -0.89
C GLN A 400 0.37 -1.19 -1.38
N LEU A 401 0.05 -2.48 -1.43
CA LEU A 401 -1.18 -2.96 -2.02
C LEU A 401 -2.38 -2.79 -1.09
N GLY A 402 -3.51 -2.39 -1.66
CA GLY A 402 -4.82 -2.53 -1.04
C GLY A 402 -5.39 -3.94 -1.30
N TYR A 403 -6.00 -4.53 -0.30
CA TYR A 403 -6.61 -5.86 -0.33
C TYR A 403 -8.13 -5.73 -0.21
N GLU A 404 -8.85 -5.96 -1.31
CA GLU A 404 -10.31 -5.88 -1.37
C GLU A 404 -10.92 -7.20 -0.96
N VAL A 405 -11.61 -7.24 0.17
CA VAL A 405 -12.23 -8.46 0.70
C VAL A 405 -13.30 -8.97 -0.27
N GLU A 406 -13.31 -10.26 -0.54
CA GLU A 406 -14.27 -10.89 -1.45
C GLU A 406 -15.68 -10.82 -0.88
N ASP A 407 -15.86 -11.32 0.35
CA ASP A 407 -17.10 -11.24 1.11
C ASP A 407 -16.91 -10.36 2.35
N PRO A 408 -17.71 -9.30 2.55
CA PRO A 408 -17.60 -8.42 3.69
C PRO A 408 -17.59 -9.17 5.02
N ILE A 409 -16.56 -8.93 5.85
CA ILE A 409 -16.37 -9.59 7.14
C ILE A 409 -17.22 -8.87 8.19
N LYS A 410 -18.20 -9.56 8.75
CA LYS A 410 -19.05 -9.01 9.83
C LYS A 410 -18.24 -8.87 11.12
N VAL A 411 -18.25 -7.68 11.68
CA VAL A 411 -17.56 -7.31 12.91
C VAL A 411 -18.57 -6.78 13.91
N PRO A 412 -19.12 -7.64 14.78
CA PRO A 412 -20.03 -7.20 15.83
C PRO A 412 -19.34 -6.25 16.80
N LYS A 413 -20.11 -5.34 17.40
CA LYS A 413 -19.66 -4.51 18.52
C LYS A 413 -18.92 -5.35 19.58
N GLY A 414 -17.80 -4.81 20.08
CA GLY A 414 -16.93 -5.48 21.04
C GLY A 414 -15.88 -6.41 20.43
N THR A 415 -15.89 -6.60 19.10
CA THR A 415 -14.79 -7.31 18.42
C THR A 415 -13.51 -6.50 18.55
N ARG A 416 -12.41 -7.18 18.88
CA ARG A 416 -11.08 -6.58 18.91
C ARG A 416 -10.33 -6.92 17.61
N MET A 417 -9.66 -5.94 17.04
CA MET A 417 -8.71 -6.15 15.95
C MET A 417 -7.29 -5.98 16.49
N VAL A 418 -6.55 -7.07 16.52
CA VAL A 418 -5.13 -7.10 16.90
C VAL A 418 -4.31 -7.05 15.65
N VAL A 419 -3.41 -6.08 15.57
CA VAL A 419 -2.48 -5.92 14.46
C VAL A 419 -1.07 -6.20 14.96
N THR A 420 -0.38 -7.12 14.29
CA THR A 420 1.03 -7.44 14.55
C THR A 420 1.85 -7.06 13.34
N ALA A 421 2.96 -6.36 13.53
CA ALA A 421 3.90 -6.01 12.48
C ALA A 421 5.33 -6.37 12.87
N HIS A 422 6.15 -6.75 11.89
CA HIS A 422 7.56 -7.01 12.05
C HIS A 422 8.39 -6.06 11.22
N TYR A 423 9.58 -5.72 11.74
CA TYR A 423 10.54 -4.81 11.12
C TYR A 423 11.93 -5.45 11.08
N ASP A 424 12.69 -5.12 10.05
CA ASP A 424 14.09 -5.51 9.88
C ASP A 424 14.98 -4.26 9.85
N ASN A 425 15.56 -3.93 11.00
CA ASN A 425 16.52 -2.82 11.16
C ASN A 425 17.97 -3.33 11.08
N SER A 426 18.21 -4.50 10.47
CA SER A 426 19.54 -5.08 10.32
C SER A 426 20.21 -4.65 9.01
N ALA A 427 21.49 -4.95 8.88
CA ALA A 427 22.27 -4.77 7.65
C ALA A 427 21.85 -5.70 6.50
N ASN A 428 21.07 -6.76 6.78
CA ASN A 428 20.53 -7.66 5.75
C ASN A 428 19.39 -7.02 4.95
N ASN A 429 18.71 -6.02 5.53
CA ASN A 429 17.72 -5.23 4.83
C ASN A 429 18.42 -4.16 3.96
N LEU A 430 18.52 -4.41 2.67
CA LEU A 430 19.19 -3.51 1.71
C LEU A 430 18.47 -2.16 1.54
N SER A 431 17.22 -2.03 2.01
CA SER A 431 16.47 -0.77 1.99
C SER A 431 16.67 0.05 3.26
N ASN A 432 17.32 -0.52 4.30
CA ASN A 432 17.56 0.18 5.56
C ASN A 432 18.60 1.28 5.38
N PRO A 433 18.27 2.56 5.63
CA PRO A 433 19.20 3.66 5.41
C PRO A 433 20.35 3.69 6.44
N ASP A 434 20.14 3.18 7.66
CA ASP A 434 21.17 3.17 8.72
C ASP A 434 20.92 2.03 9.72
N PRO A 435 21.47 0.82 9.46
CA PRO A 435 21.30 -0.32 10.36
C PRO A 435 22.06 -0.20 11.69
N GLY A 436 22.96 0.79 11.79
CA GLY A 436 23.74 1.05 13.00
C GLY A 436 23.01 1.91 14.03
N LYS A 437 21.81 2.40 13.73
CA LYS A 437 21.02 3.26 14.61
C LYS A 437 19.63 2.72 14.88
N ASP A 438 19.11 3.06 16.04
CA ASP A 438 17.72 2.84 16.38
C ASP A 438 16.81 3.59 15.40
N ALA A 439 15.79 2.92 14.86
CA ALA A 439 14.82 3.55 14.01
C ALA A 439 13.67 4.13 14.85
N VAL A 440 13.46 5.44 14.74
CA VAL A 440 12.40 6.15 15.45
C VAL A 440 11.11 6.15 14.64
N TRP A 441 9.98 6.28 15.32
CA TRP A 441 8.66 6.41 14.71
C TRP A 441 8.44 7.84 14.22
N GLY A 442 7.87 7.98 13.03
CA GLY A 442 7.59 9.29 12.43
C GLY A 442 7.18 9.21 10.96
N GLU A 443 6.91 10.38 10.38
CA GLU A 443 6.33 10.51 9.03
C GLU A 443 7.36 10.39 7.90
N LEU A 444 8.65 10.63 8.19
CA LEU A 444 9.68 10.58 7.15
C LEU A 444 9.99 9.13 6.75
N THR A 445 10.24 8.89 5.48
CA THR A 445 10.57 7.57 4.92
C THR A 445 11.73 6.87 5.66
N ALA A 446 12.70 7.63 6.17
CA ALA A 446 13.82 7.10 6.95
C ALA A 446 13.46 6.75 8.40
N GLN A 447 12.33 7.21 8.90
CA GLN A 447 11.71 6.83 10.16
C GLN A 447 10.80 5.61 9.91
N GLU A 448 10.01 5.18 10.91
CA GLU A 448 9.07 4.08 10.73
C GLU A 448 7.65 4.44 11.11
N MET A 449 6.70 3.77 10.47
CA MET A 449 5.29 3.82 10.75
C MET A 449 4.68 2.43 10.91
N MET A 450 3.58 2.36 11.64
CA MET A 450 2.64 1.24 11.63
C MET A 450 1.23 1.80 11.45
N LEU A 451 0.78 1.89 10.23
CA LEU A 451 -0.59 2.31 9.91
C LEU A 451 -1.36 1.16 9.27
N PRO A 452 -2.14 0.44 10.06
CA PRO A 452 -3.01 -0.63 9.57
C PRO A 452 -4.30 -0.03 9.02
N TRP A 453 -4.27 0.47 7.80
CA TRP A 453 -5.47 0.98 7.14
C TRP A 453 -6.50 -0.11 6.93
N PHE A 454 -7.75 0.19 7.21
CA PHE A 454 -8.89 -0.69 6.93
C PHE A 454 -10.10 0.10 6.43
N GLY A 455 -10.85 -0.54 5.55
CA GLY A 455 -12.11 -0.03 5.02
C GLY A 455 -13.29 -0.71 5.69
N VAL A 456 -14.24 0.09 6.15
CA VAL A 456 -15.47 -0.39 6.79
C VAL A 456 -16.70 0.14 6.10
N VAL A 457 -17.77 -0.68 6.10
CA VAL A 457 -19.13 -0.25 5.79
C VAL A 457 -19.93 -0.24 7.09
N VAL A 458 -20.45 0.92 7.43
CA VAL A 458 -21.11 1.23 8.70
C VAL A 458 -22.46 1.93 8.49
N SER A 459 -23.13 2.33 9.56
CA SER A 459 -24.32 3.17 9.47
C SER A 459 -24.00 4.49 8.77
N ARG A 460 -24.98 5.07 8.08
CA ARG A 460 -24.83 6.28 7.27
C ARG A 460 -24.22 7.46 8.03
N ASP A 461 -24.63 7.62 9.29
CA ASP A 461 -24.30 8.78 10.12
C ASP A 461 -23.09 8.52 11.06
N ALA A 462 -22.44 7.34 10.94
CA ALA A 462 -21.30 6.99 11.75
C ALA A 462 -20.11 7.95 11.53
N GLN A 463 -19.42 8.26 12.62
CA GLN A 463 -18.17 9.03 12.62
C GLN A 463 -17.01 8.10 13.02
N PRO A 464 -15.75 8.40 12.64
CA PRO A 464 -14.62 7.50 12.88
C PRO A 464 -14.44 7.08 14.34
N ASP A 465 -14.57 8.02 15.27
CA ASP A 465 -14.42 7.80 16.71
C ASP A 465 -15.60 7.04 17.36
N MET A 466 -16.74 6.95 16.67
CA MET A 466 -17.86 6.10 17.07
C MET A 466 -17.63 4.63 16.70
N ILE A 467 -16.95 4.37 15.57
CA ILE A 467 -16.79 3.03 15.00
C ILE A 467 -15.85 2.17 15.84
N ALA A 468 -14.72 2.75 16.24
CA ALA A 468 -13.71 2.03 16.98
C ALA A 468 -13.02 2.94 18.01
N SER A 469 -12.35 2.32 18.96
CA SER A 469 -11.51 3.00 19.94
C SER A 469 -10.25 2.17 20.19
N TYR A 470 -9.14 2.84 20.53
CA TYR A 470 -7.92 2.21 20.94
C TYR A 470 -7.20 3.06 21.99
N ARG A 471 -6.26 2.43 22.67
CA ARG A 471 -5.30 3.13 23.53
C ARG A 471 -3.95 3.04 22.86
N PRO A 472 -3.28 4.17 22.58
CA PRO A 472 -1.94 4.15 22.05
C PRO A 472 -0.99 3.44 23.00
N GLY A 473 -0.15 2.58 22.47
CA GLY A 473 0.87 1.76 23.10
C GLY A 473 0.65 1.52 24.59
N THR A 474 0.26 0.33 24.98
CA THR A 474 -0.02 0.02 26.39
C THR A 474 1.08 0.54 27.28
N PHE A 475 0.74 1.55 28.12
CA PHE A 475 1.59 1.99 29.19
C PHE A 475 1.66 0.85 30.22
N ASP A 476 2.73 0.09 30.26
CA ASP A 476 3.06 -0.80 31.37
C ASP A 476 3.48 0.05 32.60
N GLY A 477 2.60 0.94 33.03
CA GLY A 477 2.84 1.80 34.18
C GLY A 477 1.67 2.71 34.48
N PRO A 478 1.50 3.17 35.73
CA PRO A 478 0.42 4.08 36.12
C PRO A 478 0.55 5.38 35.32
N ILE A 479 -0.56 5.84 34.75
CA ILE A 479 -0.67 7.12 34.06
C ILE A 479 -0.21 8.20 35.05
N PRO A 480 0.85 8.96 34.79
CA PRO A 480 1.21 10.08 35.66
C PRO A 480 0.05 11.07 35.69
N HIS A 481 -0.45 11.38 36.87
CA HIS A 481 -1.42 12.47 37.04
C HIS A 481 -0.89 13.75 36.39
N PRO A 482 -1.73 14.61 35.83
CA PRO A 482 -1.31 15.83 35.12
C PRO A 482 -0.38 16.77 35.92
N GLY A 483 -0.30 16.60 37.24
CA GLY A 483 0.61 17.34 38.15
C GLY A 483 1.96 16.68 38.39
N GLN A 484 2.23 15.46 37.89
CA GLN A 484 3.46 14.69 38.13
C GLN A 484 4.37 14.55 36.91
N LEU A 485 4.18 15.36 35.88
CA LEU A 485 5.13 15.38 34.76
C LEU A 485 6.50 15.84 35.30
N PRO A 486 7.60 15.06 35.10
CA PRO A 486 8.93 15.54 35.47
C PRO A 486 9.14 16.88 34.78
N ARG A 487 9.50 17.90 35.54
CA ARG A 487 10.02 19.15 34.99
C ARG A 487 11.17 18.73 34.07
N MET A 488 11.02 18.91 32.75
CA MET A 488 12.15 18.75 31.86
C MET A 488 13.26 19.63 32.34
N SER A 489 14.29 19.03 32.91
CA SER A 489 15.52 19.73 33.25
C SER A 489 16.01 20.37 31.95
N ARG A 490 16.17 21.67 31.95
CA ARG A 490 16.85 22.38 30.88
C ARG A 490 18.29 21.87 30.86
N SER A 491 18.59 20.85 30.09
CA SER A 491 19.95 20.58 29.69
C SER A 491 20.44 21.79 28.90
N PRO A 492 21.56 22.37 29.22
CA PRO A 492 22.11 23.46 28.44
C PRO A 492 22.34 22.93 27.02
N LEU A 493 21.82 23.65 26.03
CA LEU A 493 22.13 23.46 24.62
C LEU A 493 23.67 23.62 24.46
N VAL A 494 24.38 22.50 24.42
CA VAL A 494 25.74 22.48 23.91
C VAL A 494 25.61 22.59 22.39
N THR A 495 25.72 23.78 21.87
CA THR A 495 25.95 24.01 20.45
C THR A 495 27.37 23.57 20.13
N PRO A 496 27.59 22.57 19.26
CA PRO A 496 28.93 22.36 18.70
C PRO A 496 29.28 23.56 17.82
N PRO A 497 30.54 24.01 17.81
CA PRO A 497 30.97 25.10 16.96
C PRO A 497 30.92 24.63 15.49
N PHE A 498 30.12 25.30 14.67
CA PHE A 498 30.21 25.20 13.23
C PHE A 498 31.50 25.86 12.77
N SER A 499 32.53 25.08 12.47
CA SER A 499 33.67 25.51 11.68
C SER A 499 33.65 24.81 10.33
N GLY A 500 33.54 25.63 9.27
CA GLY A 500 34.06 25.34 7.94
C GLY A 500 33.31 24.33 7.07
N GLY A 501 32.84 24.81 5.95
CA GLY A 501 32.19 24.09 4.87
C GLY A 501 32.82 22.75 4.48
N GLU A 502 32.07 21.69 4.72
CA GLU A 502 32.11 20.48 3.92
C GLU A 502 30.67 20.11 3.61
N SER A 503 30.42 19.99 2.32
CA SER A 503 29.14 19.52 1.79
C SER A 503 28.81 18.18 2.44
N ALA A 504 27.61 18.06 3.00
CA ALA A 504 27.07 16.79 3.49
C ALA A 504 27.26 15.71 2.40
N PRO A 505 27.72 14.50 2.77
CA PRO A 505 27.84 13.42 1.81
C PRO A 505 26.46 13.17 1.19
N ALA A 506 26.40 13.19 -0.14
CA ALA A 506 25.23 12.83 -0.89
C ALA A 506 24.76 11.45 -0.40
N VAL A 507 23.57 11.39 0.16
CA VAL A 507 22.91 10.11 0.41
C VAL A 507 22.87 9.39 -0.93
N PRO A 508 23.44 8.18 -1.06
CA PRO A 508 23.45 7.48 -2.32
C PRO A 508 22.00 7.36 -2.79
N ALA A 509 21.76 7.78 -4.05
CA ALA A 509 20.48 7.56 -4.70
C ALA A 509 20.13 6.07 -4.49
N ILE A 510 19.03 5.81 -3.79
CA ILE A 510 18.56 4.44 -3.59
C ILE A 510 18.27 3.94 -5.01
N PRO A 511 19.03 2.98 -5.55
CA PRO A 511 18.71 2.45 -6.86
C PRO A 511 17.32 1.85 -6.68
N ILE A 512 16.35 2.26 -7.51
CA ILE A 512 15.15 1.46 -7.72
C ILE A 512 15.69 0.06 -7.86
N ALA A 513 15.39 -0.83 -6.90
CA ALA A 513 15.95 -2.17 -6.91
C ALA A 513 15.52 -2.78 -8.22
N ARG A 514 16.37 -2.65 -9.23
CA ARG A 514 16.27 -3.49 -10.42
C ARG A 514 16.32 -4.89 -9.86
N PRO A 515 15.34 -5.76 -10.10
CA PRO A 515 15.45 -7.15 -9.73
C PRO A 515 16.86 -7.59 -10.11
N ALA A 516 17.56 -8.32 -9.25
CA ALA A 516 18.95 -8.75 -9.47
C ALA A 516 19.18 -9.37 -10.87
N ILE A 517 18.12 -9.89 -11.48
CA ILE A 517 18.01 -10.41 -12.84
C ILE A 517 18.40 -9.39 -13.93
N LEU A 518 18.23 -8.09 -13.72
CA LEU A 518 18.58 -7.08 -14.73
C LEU A 518 20.08 -6.69 -14.71
N ARG A 519 20.83 -7.06 -13.67
CA ARG A 519 22.28 -6.83 -13.63
C ARG A 519 23.07 -7.80 -14.51
N GLU A 520 22.54 -9.01 -14.75
CA GLU A 520 23.23 -10.01 -15.59
C GLU A 520 22.93 -9.88 -17.08
N LEU A 521 21.90 -9.14 -17.48
CA LEU A 521 21.49 -8.98 -18.88
C LEU A 521 22.04 -7.71 -19.55
N GLY A 522 22.85 -6.93 -18.86
CA GLY A 522 23.50 -5.71 -19.34
C GLY A 522 24.97 -5.91 -19.77
N LYS A 523 25.38 -7.16 -20.10
CA LYS A 523 26.62 -7.48 -20.79
C LYS A 523 26.34 -8.10 -22.14
#